data_e9d685edc5ec9338f3c40973a31c8009
#
_entry.id   e9d685edc5ec9338f3c40973a31c8009
#
_cell.length_a   1.000
_cell.length_b   1.000
_cell.length_c   1.000
_cell.angle_alpha   90.00
_cell.angle_beta   90.00
_cell.angle_gamma   90.00
#
_symmetry.space_group_name_H-M   'P 1'
#
loop_
_entity.id
_entity.type
_entity.pdbx_description
1 polymer ?
#
loop_
_entity_poly.entity_id
_entity_poly.type
_entity_poly.pdbx_seq_one_letter_code
_entity_poly.pdbx_strand_id
1 'polypeptide(L)'
;MPVSQIQSNYYRPESIEEVIALVREANRNGQQVRVCGAAHSQSWAIYTNSVLMQPNVTNLDPPPSTSKELNLVLDKINHVELYDVQHHLVRAGAGVHLGYDPSDVTQTSTLENSLLYLLWHQYQLTVSELGGITHQTLGGFLGTGSAGGSLKYSFHDNIVGIHFVDGEGELRYANRDKDADLFHAVLVSMGLLGVIVEVELQCEPAFNICGQEATVSYQQCAFDFFGESAEKPSLLDFFNDVDYGRINWWPQPGIERLVPWQAQRQAQVVGFTPRPYQEFTAYPQVAEPVISIIYAILGNLDNPIRLYEKVQAGDIAIHKVIENIHDYKQFGVFGDMFRQLVELLTLATSDAFNAFVIANRKTIKEQLPTILAQIVSVFQPLDSDRLGISAGNPQVFQDHAPWGLPMDNEASDEFLDIEFSELWFPVGRSAQVMQMLRDYFDSETDPNKKLDRTGLFMIEVYMAKASQAWLSMGYSDQQDEWRDGAVRFEPLWFVDFAENPAERFYPQFWNLFKESNIPYRLHWGKMLPLLNKRDGQDTMAYIRRQYPKLADFLALRERLDPQQIFVTDYWRDHLQIPAKG
;
A
#
# COMPACT_ATOMS: atom_id res chain seq x y z
N MET A 1 10.14 5.22 -7.04
CA MET A 1 11.29 4.92 -7.92
C MET A 1 11.43 6.01 -8.93
N PRO A 2 12.64 6.54 -9.17
CA PRO A 2 12.82 7.41 -10.31
C PRO A 2 12.77 6.53 -11.56
N VAL A 3 11.90 6.87 -12.33
CA VAL A 3 11.27 6.20 -13.37
C VAL A 3 11.79 6.58 -14.76
N SER A 4 12.84 7.33 -14.80
CA SER A 4 13.38 7.91 -16.02
C SER A 4 13.93 6.92 -17.04
N GLN A 5 13.82 5.60 -16.80
CA GLN A 5 14.43 4.62 -17.70
C GLN A 5 13.61 3.33 -17.84
N ILE A 6 12.42 3.43 -18.48
CA ILE A 6 11.96 2.27 -19.22
C ILE A 6 12.88 2.13 -20.43
N GLN A 7 13.96 1.38 -20.24
CA GLN A 7 14.89 1.07 -21.31
C GLN A 7 14.50 -0.23 -22.01
N SER A 8 15.25 -0.60 -22.99
CA SER A 8 15.10 -1.60 -24.03
C SER A 8 14.65 -3.02 -23.62
N ASN A 9 14.41 -3.29 -22.34
CA ASN A 9 14.06 -4.61 -21.80
C ASN A 9 12.67 -4.68 -21.17
N TYR A 10 11.96 -3.56 -21.11
CA TYR A 10 10.53 -3.54 -20.80
C TYR A 10 9.74 -3.55 -22.11
N TYR A 11 8.86 -4.52 -22.22
CA TYR A 11 7.98 -4.65 -23.37
C TYR A 11 6.66 -3.97 -23.04
N ARG A 12 6.27 -3.04 -23.89
CA ARG A 12 5.00 -2.28 -23.77
C ARG A 12 4.07 -2.69 -24.92
N PRO A 13 3.40 -3.85 -24.80
CA PRO A 13 2.51 -4.34 -25.86
C PRO A 13 1.35 -3.38 -26.08
N GLU A 14 0.98 -3.21 -27.36
CA GLU A 14 -0.10 -2.30 -27.77
C GLU A 14 -1.45 -3.00 -27.88
N SER A 15 -1.45 -4.34 -27.84
CA SER A 15 -2.66 -5.15 -27.94
C SER A 15 -2.54 -6.47 -27.17
N ILE A 16 -3.68 -7.11 -26.94
CA ILE A 16 -3.74 -8.46 -26.35
C ILE A 16 -3.03 -9.48 -27.22
N GLU A 17 -3.11 -9.34 -28.55
CA GLU A 17 -2.42 -10.21 -29.52
C GLU A 17 -0.90 -10.14 -29.38
N GLU A 18 -0.35 -8.96 -29.08
CA GLU A 18 1.08 -8.81 -28.81
C GLU A 18 1.46 -9.46 -27.49
N VAL A 19 0.64 -9.35 -26.44
CA VAL A 19 0.87 -10.10 -25.18
C VAL A 19 0.90 -11.60 -25.45
N ILE A 20 -0.07 -12.12 -26.19
CA ILE A 20 -0.12 -13.54 -26.60
C ILE A 20 1.16 -13.94 -27.34
N ALA A 21 1.62 -13.13 -28.29
CA ALA A 21 2.83 -13.41 -29.07
C ALA A 21 4.08 -13.43 -28.19
N LEU A 22 4.23 -12.46 -27.26
CA LEU A 22 5.36 -12.38 -26.32
C LEU A 22 5.39 -13.57 -25.37
N VAL A 23 4.24 -13.95 -24.80
CA VAL A 23 4.14 -15.09 -23.88
C VAL A 23 4.44 -16.40 -24.62
N ARG A 24 3.95 -16.61 -25.84
CA ARG A 24 4.27 -17.78 -26.67
C ARG A 24 5.76 -17.86 -27.01
N GLU A 25 6.37 -16.71 -27.29
CA GLU A 25 7.80 -16.65 -27.54
C GLU A 25 8.60 -17.01 -26.26
N ALA A 26 8.23 -16.41 -25.12
CA ALA A 26 8.84 -16.72 -23.84
C ALA A 26 8.73 -18.20 -23.47
N ASN A 27 7.55 -18.79 -23.66
CA ASN A 27 7.31 -20.22 -23.42
C ASN A 27 8.24 -21.10 -24.27
N ARG A 28 8.37 -20.81 -25.58
CA ARG A 28 9.26 -21.58 -26.50
C ARG A 28 10.73 -21.44 -26.14
N ASN A 29 11.15 -20.27 -25.65
CA ASN A 29 12.53 -19.95 -25.37
C ASN A 29 12.93 -20.23 -23.91
N GLY A 30 11.99 -20.65 -23.07
CA GLY A 30 12.20 -20.83 -21.64
C GLY A 30 12.56 -19.53 -20.92
N GLN A 31 11.98 -18.40 -21.36
CA GLN A 31 12.19 -17.08 -20.76
C GLN A 31 11.22 -16.87 -19.62
N GLN A 32 11.65 -16.16 -18.58
CA GLN A 32 10.79 -15.75 -17.48
C GLN A 32 9.99 -14.50 -17.86
N VAL A 33 8.72 -14.45 -17.46
CA VAL A 33 7.80 -13.33 -17.74
C VAL A 33 7.24 -12.78 -16.44
N ARG A 34 7.30 -11.46 -16.24
CA ARG A 34 6.59 -10.76 -15.17
C ARG A 34 5.88 -9.53 -15.73
N VAL A 35 4.81 -9.11 -15.02
CA VAL A 35 4.06 -7.91 -15.35
C VAL A 35 4.11 -6.97 -14.16
N CYS A 36 4.46 -5.71 -14.40
CA CYS A 36 4.37 -4.67 -13.38
C CYS A 36 3.38 -3.58 -13.81
N GLY A 37 2.66 -3.03 -12.82
CA GLY A 37 1.87 -1.81 -12.96
C GLY A 37 2.63 -0.62 -12.38
N ALA A 38 2.01 0.13 -11.48
CA ALA A 38 2.59 1.30 -10.81
C ALA A 38 3.67 0.97 -9.73
N ALA A 39 4.07 -0.28 -9.59
CA ALA A 39 5.17 -0.75 -8.75
C ALA A 39 5.05 -0.46 -7.23
N HIS A 40 3.83 -0.38 -6.69
CA HIS A 40 3.57 -0.26 -5.25
C HIS A 40 3.83 -1.55 -4.45
N SER A 41 4.15 -2.64 -5.12
CA SER A 41 4.55 -3.91 -4.50
C SER A 41 6.07 -4.00 -4.37
N GLN A 42 6.53 -4.87 -3.46
CA GLN A 42 7.96 -5.18 -3.35
C GLN A 42 8.52 -5.67 -4.69
N SER A 43 9.70 -5.19 -5.04
CA SER A 43 10.34 -5.48 -6.33
C SER A 43 10.47 -6.99 -6.60
N TRP A 44 10.74 -7.78 -5.56
CA TRP A 44 10.82 -9.23 -5.65
C TRP A 44 9.53 -9.92 -6.10
N ALA A 45 8.40 -9.32 -5.79
CA ALA A 45 7.09 -9.86 -6.14
C ALA A 45 6.70 -9.64 -7.61
N ILE A 46 7.23 -8.58 -8.24
CA ILE A 46 6.73 -8.06 -9.52
C ILE A 46 7.72 -8.14 -10.68
N TYR A 47 9.02 -8.36 -10.41
CA TYR A 47 10.04 -8.41 -11.45
C TYR A 47 10.64 -9.80 -11.63
N THR A 48 11.29 -10.00 -12.77
CA THR A 48 12.05 -11.21 -13.08
C THR A 48 13.36 -11.29 -12.28
N ASN A 49 13.94 -12.50 -12.19
CA ASN A 49 15.13 -12.76 -11.37
C ASN A 49 16.35 -11.89 -11.75
N SER A 50 16.55 -11.58 -13.03
CA SER A 50 17.74 -10.82 -13.46
C SER A 50 17.73 -9.38 -12.99
N VAL A 51 16.54 -8.79 -12.83
CA VAL A 51 16.40 -7.45 -12.24
C VAL A 51 16.84 -7.46 -10.78
N LEU A 52 16.57 -8.56 -10.07
CA LEU A 52 16.84 -8.71 -8.64
C LEU A 52 18.28 -9.06 -8.31
N MET A 53 19.07 -9.54 -9.28
CA MET A 53 20.48 -9.90 -9.08
C MET A 53 21.46 -8.73 -9.14
N GLN A 54 20.98 -7.52 -9.40
CA GLN A 54 21.85 -6.35 -9.42
C GLN A 54 21.99 -5.76 -8.00
N PRO A 55 23.21 -5.60 -7.47
CA PRO A 55 23.44 -5.29 -6.05
C PRO A 55 23.01 -3.88 -5.61
N ASN A 56 22.42 -3.06 -6.47
CA ASN A 56 21.99 -1.69 -6.19
C ASN A 56 20.57 -1.39 -6.68
N VAL A 57 19.67 -2.38 -6.68
CA VAL A 57 18.29 -2.20 -7.14
C VAL A 57 17.44 -1.48 -6.07
N THR A 58 17.82 -0.29 -5.72
CA THR A 58 16.90 0.73 -5.23
C THR A 58 16.29 1.52 -6.40
N ASN A 59 16.93 1.45 -7.58
CA ASN A 59 16.45 2.01 -8.83
C ASN A 59 16.53 0.89 -9.86
N LEU A 60 15.43 0.60 -10.52
CA LEU A 60 15.39 -0.36 -11.61
C LEU A 60 16.17 0.16 -12.80
N ASP A 61 17.46 -0.08 -12.78
CA ASP A 61 18.20 -0.11 -14.03
C ASP A 61 17.71 -1.33 -14.83
N PRO A 62 17.28 -1.17 -16.07
CA PRO A 62 16.78 -2.26 -16.87
C PRO A 62 17.84 -3.33 -17.02
N PRO A 63 17.43 -4.62 -17.01
CA PRO A 63 18.38 -5.70 -17.24
C PRO A 63 19.03 -5.56 -18.61
N PRO A 64 20.27 -6.00 -18.80
CA PRO A 64 20.93 -5.91 -20.09
C PRO A 64 20.15 -6.65 -21.19
N SER A 65 20.21 -6.14 -22.41
CA SER A 65 19.46 -6.61 -23.59
C SER A 65 19.67 -8.08 -23.99
N THR A 66 20.52 -8.79 -23.27
CA THR A 66 20.80 -10.21 -23.41
C THR A 66 19.98 -11.08 -22.45
N SER A 67 19.08 -10.47 -21.64
CA SER A 67 18.33 -11.22 -20.64
C SER A 67 17.34 -12.18 -21.30
N LYS A 68 17.26 -13.37 -20.72
CA LYS A 68 16.27 -14.39 -21.09
C LYS A 68 14.91 -14.12 -20.43
N GLU A 69 14.57 -12.88 -20.14
CA GLU A 69 13.47 -12.50 -19.27
C GLU A 69 12.69 -11.31 -19.86
N LEU A 70 11.38 -11.33 -19.67
CA LEU A 70 10.47 -10.30 -20.15
C LEU A 70 9.76 -9.65 -18.97
N ASN A 71 9.94 -8.34 -18.80
CA ASN A 71 9.11 -7.54 -17.91
C ASN A 71 8.13 -6.74 -18.76
N LEU A 72 6.83 -6.96 -18.57
CA LEU A 72 5.75 -6.33 -19.34
C LEU A 72 5.17 -5.15 -18.55
N VAL A 73 4.89 -4.06 -19.26
CA VAL A 73 4.12 -2.91 -18.77
C VAL A 73 2.94 -2.73 -19.72
N LEU A 74 1.71 -2.81 -19.22
CA LEU A 74 0.49 -2.85 -20.04
C LEU A 74 -0.16 -1.46 -20.24
N ASP A 75 0.57 -0.39 -20.07
CA ASP A 75 0.09 0.99 -20.10
C ASP A 75 -0.68 1.37 -21.39
N LYS A 76 -0.47 0.64 -22.49
CA LYS A 76 -1.19 0.84 -23.75
C LYS A 76 -2.47 -0.01 -23.85
N ILE A 77 -2.66 -0.97 -22.95
CA ILE A 77 -3.90 -1.75 -22.82
C ILE A 77 -4.72 -1.11 -21.68
N ASN A 78 -5.23 0.10 -21.95
CA ASN A 78 -5.84 1.00 -20.96
C ASN A 78 -7.23 1.50 -21.38
N HIS A 79 -7.87 0.85 -22.35
CA HIS A 79 -9.23 1.20 -22.80
C HIS A 79 -10.26 1.01 -21.66
N VAL A 80 -11.33 1.82 -21.70
CA VAL A 80 -12.50 1.70 -20.82
C VAL A 80 -13.74 1.84 -21.67
N GLU A 81 -14.59 0.81 -21.74
CA GLU A 81 -15.76 0.76 -22.59
C GLU A 81 -16.99 0.28 -21.82
N LEU A 82 -18.07 1.07 -21.82
CA LEU A 82 -19.38 0.64 -21.33
C LEU A 82 -20.08 -0.15 -22.44
N TYR A 83 -20.03 -1.48 -22.36
CA TYR A 83 -20.57 -2.37 -23.40
C TYR A 83 -22.01 -2.84 -23.14
N ASP A 84 -22.49 -2.75 -21.90
CA ASP A 84 -23.90 -3.01 -21.56
C ASP A 84 -24.42 -1.92 -20.61
N VAL A 85 -25.13 -0.96 -21.20
CA VAL A 85 -25.68 0.19 -20.47
C VAL A 85 -26.75 -0.22 -19.45
N GLN A 86 -27.54 -1.26 -19.78
CA GLN A 86 -28.65 -1.69 -18.93
C GLN A 86 -28.17 -2.32 -17.61
N HIS A 87 -27.06 -3.05 -17.67
CA HIS A 87 -26.50 -3.75 -16.53
C HIS A 87 -25.24 -3.08 -15.96
N HIS A 88 -24.88 -1.90 -16.48
CA HIS A 88 -23.69 -1.13 -16.10
C HIS A 88 -22.39 -1.94 -16.23
N LEU A 89 -22.28 -2.74 -17.29
CA LEU A 89 -21.10 -3.56 -17.53
C LEU A 89 -20.07 -2.79 -18.33
N VAL A 90 -18.90 -2.64 -17.72
CA VAL A 90 -17.75 -1.94 -18.27
C VAL A 90 -16.62 -2.93 -18.49
N ARG A 91 -15.95 -2.84 -19.64
CA ARG A 91 -14.72 -3.56 -19.94
C ARG A 91 -13.55 -2.60 -19.87
N ALA A 92 -12.50 -2.97 -19.15
CA ALA A 92 -11.35 -2.13 -18.95
C ALA A 92 -10.05 -2.92 -19.13
N GLY A 93 -9.10 -2.34 -19.85
CA GLY A 93 -7.77 -2.89 -20.03
C GLY A 93 -7.01 -2.91 -18.69
N ALA A 94 -6.24 -3.96 -18.43
CA ALA A 94 -5.57 -4.16 -17.15
C ALA A 94 -4.50 -3.09 -16.82
N GLY A 95 -4.00 -2.40 -17.84
CA GLY A 95 -3.02 -1.32 -17.71
C GLY A 95 -3.60 0.06 -17.40
N VAL A 96 -4.95 0.21 -17.35
CA VAL A 96 -5.54 1.49 -16.95
C VAL A 96 -5.26 1.76 -15.47
N HIS A 97 -4.81 2.97 -15.15
CA HIS A 97 -4.68 3.40 -13.74
C HIS A 97 -6.06 3.65 -13.15
N LEU A 98 -6.24 3.38 -11.86
CA LEU A 98 -7.49 3.70 -11.17
C LEU A 98 -7.73 5.20 -11.15
N GLY A 99 -6.75 5.98 -10.69
CA GLY A 99 -6.69 7.44 -10.71
C GLY A 99 -5.43 7.94 -11.42
N TYR A 100 -5.02 9.16 -11.15
CA TYR A 100 -3.76 9.71 -11.63
C TYR A 100 -2.58 9.15 -10.82
N ASP A 101 -1.55 8.69 -11.50
CA ASP A 101 -0.29 8.25 -10.89
C ASP A 101 0.80 9.31 -11.16
N PRO A 102 1.21 10.08 -10.15
CA PRO A 102 2.25 11.10 -10.30
C PRO A 102 3.64 10.51 -10.57
N SER A 103 3.84 9.23 -10.21
CA SER A 103 5.10 8.50 -10.36
C SER A 103 5.12 7.57 -11.58
N ASP A 104 4.12 7.69 -12.48
CA ASP A 104 4.03 6.83 -13.65
C ASP A 104 5.26 6.92 -14.54
N VAL A 105 5.97 5.83 -14.58
CA VAL A 105 7.20 5.64 -15.36
C VAL A 105 7.01 5.78 -16.84
N THR A 106 5.84 5.49 -17.33
CA THR A 106 5.52 5.58 -18.74
C THR A 106 5.19 7.00 -19.16
N GLN A 107 4.91 7.88 -18.18
CA GLN A 107 4.41 9.24 -18.38
C GLN A 107 3.11 9.29 -19.21
N THR A 108 2.32 8.22 -19.15
CA THR A 108 1.04 8.13 -19.88
C THR A 108 -0.18 8.32 -18.99
N SER A 109 -0.01 8.23 -17.65
CA SER A 109 -1.09 8.43 -16.68
C SER A 109 -1.49 9.91 -16.65
N THR A 110 -2.78 10.16 -16.80
CA THR A 110 -3.43 11.46 -16.55
C THR A 110 -4.72 11.23 -15.79
N LEU A 111 -5.24 12.26 -15.15
CA LEU A 111 -6.54 12.16 -14.49
C LEU A 111 -7.64 11.74 -15.49
N GLU A 112 -7.64 12.34 -16.68
CA GLU A 112 -8.68 12.19 -17.71
C GLU A 112 -8.70 10.82 -18.36
N ASN A 113 -7.60 10.07 -18.36
CA ASN A 113 -7.55 8.72 -18.92
C ASN A 113 -7.63 7.62 -17.86
N SER A 114 -7.83 7.99 -16.58
CA SER A 114 -7.98 7.04 -15.49
C SER A 114 -9.37 6.38 -15.48
N LEU A 115 -9.43 5.16 -14.95
CA LEU A 115 -10.67 4.38 -14.85
C LEU A 115 -11.78 5.18 -14.14
N LEU A 116 -11.48 5.73 -12.97
CA LEU A 116 -12.46 6.42 -12.13
C LEU A 116 -12.98 7.70 -12.79
N TYR A 117 -12.11 8.44 -13.45
CA TYR A 117 -12.53 9.65 -14.19
C TYR A 117 -13.46 9.30 -15.36
N LEU A 118 -13.12 8.28 -16.14
CA LEU A 118 -13.94 7.84 -17.28
C LEU A 118 -15.29 7.28 -16.81
N LEU A 119 -15.31 6.44 -15.78
CA LEU A 119 -16.55 5.94 -15.19
C LEU A 119 -17.46 7.09 -14.75
N TRP A 120 -16.91 8.05 -14.03
CA TRP A 120 -17.68 9.17 -13.47
C TRP A 120 -18.17 10.14 -14.54
N HIS A 121 -17.29 10.65 -15.37
CA HIS A 121 -17.62 11.74 -16.30
C HIS A 121 -18.32 11.27 -17.57
N GLN A 122 -17.95 10.10 -18.08
CA GLN A 122 -18.56 9.61 -19.33
C GLN A 122 -19.82 8.77 -19.08
N TYR A 123 -19.85 7.98 -18.00
CA TYR A 123 -20.88 6.97 -17.81
C TYR A 123 -21.77 7.21 -16.61
N GLN A 124 -21.44 8.16 -15.72
CA GLN A 124 -22.12 8.40 -14.45
C GLN A 124 -22.15 7.14 -13.56
N LEU A 125 -21.05 6.41 -13.58
CA LEU A 125 -20.84 5.18 -12.84
C LEU A 125 -19.64 5.33 -11.88
N THR A 126 -19.54 4.40 -10.94
CA THR A 126 -18.39 4.27 -10.04
C THR A 126 -18.24 2.81 -9.59
N VAL A 127 -17.21 2.53 -8.81
CA VAL A 127 -16.98 1.25 -8.14
C VAL A 127 -17.41 1.35 -6.67
N SER A 128 -17.61 0.21 -6.03
CA SER A 128 -18.16 0.14 -4.67
C SER A 128 -17.14 0.49 -3.58
N GLU A 129 -15.84 0.32 -3.85
CA GLU A 129 -14.77 0.52 -2.86
C GLU A 129 -13.45 0.78 -3.57
N LEU A 130 -12.53 1.46 -2.90
CA LEU A 130 -11.18 1.77 -3.36
C LEU A 130 -10.19 1.57 -2.22
N GLY A 131 -8.92 1.35 -2.56
CA GLY A 131 -7.81 1.44 -1.61
C GLY A 131 -7.54 2.87 -1.14
N GLY A 132 -6.58 3.03 -0.22
CA GLY A 132 -6.16 4.36 0.27
C GLY A 132 -5.60 5.26 -0.83
N ILE A 133 -4.99 4.68 -1.86
CA ILE A 133 -4.46 5.37 -3.04
C ILE A 133 -5.06 4.82 -4.34
N THR A 134 -5.02 5.61 -5.41
CA THR A 134 -5.53 5.23 -6.74
C THR A 134 -4.45 5.23 -7.84
N HIS A 135 -3.19 5.26 -7.46
CA HIS A 135 -2.06 5.26 -8.40
C HIS A 135 -1.90 3.92 -9.12
N GLN A 136 -2.43 2.82 -8.56
CA GLN A 136 -2.27 1.48 -9.12
C GLN A 136 -2.97 1.32 -10.46
N THR A 137 -2.41 0.45 -11.32
CA THR A 137 -3.13 -0.07 -12.47
C THR A 137 -4.19 -1.08 -12.02
N LEU A 138 -5.28 -1.22 -12.79
CA LEU A 138 -6.37 -2.16 -12.50
C LEU A 138 -5.86 -3.60 -12.32
N GLY A 139 -4.99 -4.08 -13.21
CA GLY A 139 -4.40 -5.42 -13.10
C GLY A 139 -3.51 -5.59 -11.89
N GLY A 140 -2.75 -4.56 -11.52
CA GLY A 140 -1.89 -4.55 -10.32
C GLY A 140 -2.70 -4.54 -9.03
N PHE A 141 -3.75 -3.73 -8.97
CA PHE A 141 -4.68 -3.65 -7.82
C PHE A 141 -5.33 -5.02 -7.52
N LEU A 142 -5.86 -5.68 -8.57
CA LEU A 142 -6.46 -7.00 -8.43
C LEU A 142 -5.43 -8.07 -8.10
N GLY A 143 -4.34 -8.13 -8.85
CA GLY A 143 -3.37 -9.22 -8.82
C GLY A 143 -2.74 -9.47 -7.45
N THR A 144 -2.65 -8.46 -6.58
CA THR A 144 -2.11 -8.56 -5.22
C THR A 144 -3.18 -8.52 -4.13
N GLY A 145 -4.45 -8.30 -4.49
CA GLY A 145 -5.57 -8.31 -3.55
C GLY A 145 -5.68 -7.05 -2.72
N SER A 146 -5.36 -5.89 -3.33
CA SER A 146 -5.54 -4.60 -2.68
C SER A 146 -7.00 -4.41 -2.25
N ALA A 147 -7.21 -3.90 -1.05
CA ALA A 147 -8.52 -3.67 -0.47
C ALA A 147 -8.51 -2.38 0.35
N GLY A 148 -9.64 -1.78 0.56
CA GLY A 148 -9.82 -0.57 1.34
C GLY A 148 -10.78 -0.76 2.51
N GLY A 149 -11.00 0.26 3.28
CA GLY A 149 -11.60 0.25 4.60
C GLY A 149 -13.09 -0.02 4.68
N SER A 150 -13.61 -1.16 4.22
CA SER A 150 -15.04 -1.49 4.33
C SER A 150 -15.29 -2.96 4.64
N LEU A 151 -16.22 -3.22 5.60
CA LEU A 151 -16.79 -4.56 5.80
C LEU A 151 -18.00 -4.82 4.89
N LYS A 152 -18.61 -3.76 4.35
CA LYS A 152 -19.85 -3.84 3.57
C LYS A 152 -19.59 -3.97 2.07
N TYR A 153 -18.55 -3.35 1.58
CA TYR A 153 -18.22 -3.21 0.16
C TYR A 153 -16.83 -3.73 -0.16
N SER A 154 -16.64 -4.18 -1.39
CA SER A 154 -15.33 -4.60 -1.89
C SER A 154 -15.23 -4.32 -3.39
N PHE A 155 -14.07 -3.92 -3.86
CA PHE A 155 -13.80 -3.79 -5.29
C PHE A 155 -14.01 -5.13 -6.03
N HIS A 156 -13.72 -6.25 -5.38
CA HIS A 156 -13.96 -7.59 -5.95
C HIS A 156 -15.44 -7.86 -6.27
N ASP A 157 -16.38 -7.21 -5.57
CA ASP A 157 -17.82 -7.36 -5.86
C ASP A 157 -18.19 -6.79 -7.23
N ASN A 158 -17.43 -5.80 -7.71
CA ASN A 158 -17.62 -5.22 -9.03
C ASN A 158 -17.10 -6.12 -10.17
N ILE A 159 -16.21 -7.07 -9.91
CA ILE A 159 -15.61 -7.90 -10.95
C ILE A 159 -16.56 -9.03 -11.36
N VAL A 160 -16.83 -9.16 -12.65
CA VAL A 160 -17.68 -10.23 -13.20
C VAL A 160 -16.93 -11.15 -14.15
N GLY A 161 -15.84 -10.69 -14.74
CA GLY A 161 -15.03 -11.47 -15.68
C GLY A 161 -13.60 -10.95 -15.78
N ILE A 162 -12.66 -11.84 -16.07
CA ILE A 162 -11.25 -11.54 -16.22
C ILE A 162 -10.73 -12.26 -17.47
N HIS A 163 -10.14 -11.51 -18.40
CA HIS A 163 -9.38 -12.05 -19.52
C HIS A 163 -7.90 -12.05 -19.16
N PHE A 164 -7.24 -13.18 -19.33
CA PHE A 164 -5.81 -13.32 -19.06
C PHE A 164 -5.14 -14.26 -20.07
N VAL A 165 -3.84 -14.06 -20.30
CA VAL A 165 -3.02 -14.91 -21.15
C VAL A 165 -2.24 -15.87 -20.28
N ASP A 166 -2.50 -17.18 -20.41
CA ASP A 166 -1.83 -18.23 -19.64
C ASP A 166 -0.37 -18.47 -20.08
N GLY A 167 0.34 -19.38 -19.41
CA GLY A 167 1.74 -19.68 -19.70
C GLY A 167 2.01 -20.35 -21.05
N GLU A 168 0.98 -20.83 -21.72
CA GLU A 168 1.06 -21.36 -23.10
C GLU A 168 0.75 -20.29 -24.16
N GLY A 169 0.40 -19.07 -23.71
CA GLY A 169 -0.01 -17.96 -24.57
C GLY A 169 -1.42 -18.10 -25.09
N GLU A 170 -2.29 -18.83 -24.39
CA GLU A 170 -3.69 -18.95 -24.72
C GLU A 170 -4.51 -17.90 -23.95
N LEU A 171 -5.38 -17.18 -24.65
CA LEU A 171 -6.30 -16.25 -24.03
C LEU A 171 -7.40 -17.02 -23.31
N ARG A 172 -7.48 -16.84 -21.99
CA ARG A 172 -8.48 -17.45 -21.12
C ARG A 172 -9.47 -16.41 -20.63
N TYR A 173 -10.69 -16.87 -20.35
CA TYR A 173 -11.72 -16.06 -19.74
C TYR A 173 -12.23 -16.73 -18.47
N ALA A 174 -12.05 -16.09 -17.35
CA ALA A 174 -12.57 -16.48 -16.04
C ALA A 174 -13.81 -15.65 -15.73
N ASN A 175 -14.96 -16.30 -15.53
CA ASN A 175 -16.22 -15.61 -15.26
C ASN A 175 -16.81 -16.10 -13.93
N ARG A 176 -17.25 -15.16 -13.11
CA ARG A 176 -17.77 -15.42 -11.76
C ARG A 176 -18.86 -16.49 -11.71
N ASP A 177 -19.78 -16.46 -12.69
CA ASP A 177 -20.96 -17.32 -12.67
C ASP A 177 -20.76 -18.64 -13.43
N LYS A 178 -19.77 -18.72 -14.35
CA LYS A 178 -19.57 -19.86 -15.24
C LYS A 178 -18.40 -20.75 -14.82
N ASP A 179 -17.35 -20.15 -14.27
CA ASP A 179 -16.13 -20.85 -13.84
C ASP A 179 -15.61 -20.20 -12.55
N ALA A 180 -16.37 -20.37 -11.48
CA ALA A 180 -16.12 -19.71 -10.20
C ALA A 180 -14.73 -20.05 -9.62
N ASP A 181 -14.27 -21.30 -9.76
CA ASP A 181 -12.96 -21.70 -9.24
C ASP A 181 -11.82 -20.99 -9.96
N LEU A 182 -11.85 -20.95 -11.30
CA LEU A 182 -10.87 -20.21 -12.08
C LEU A 182 -10.94 -18.72 -11.78
N PHE A 183 -12.15 -18.16 -11.71
CA PHE A 183 -12.36 -16.75 -11.40
C PHE A 183 -11.77 -16.36 -10.04
N HIS A 184 -12.11 -17.12 -8.98
CA HIS A 184 -11.60 -16.84 -7.64
C HIS A 184 -10.09 -17.09 -7.49
N ALA A 185 -9.51 -17.96 -8.31
CA ALA A 185 -8.06 -18.16 -8.34
C ALA A 185 -7.32 -17.00 -9.01
N VAL A 186 -7.86 -16.45 -10.10
CA VAL A 186 -7.19 -15.40 -10.89
C VAL A 186 -7.27 -14.03 -10.23
N LEU A 187 -8.36 -13.74 -9.49
CA LEU A 187 -8.57 -12.45 -8.79
C LEU A 187 -7.36 -12.00 -7.98
N VAL A 188 -6.73 -12.92 -7.23
CA VAL A 188 -5.52 -12.64 -6.45
C VAL A 188 -4.49 -13.71 -6.78
N SER A 189 -3.72 -13.51 -7.82
CA SER A 189 -2.81 -14.54 -8.34
C SER A 189 -1.35 -14.11 -8.43
N MET A 190 -1.01 -12.87 -8.07
CA MET A 190 0.34 -12.29 -8.19
C MET A 190 0.96 -12.49 -9.58
N GLY A 191 0.12 -12.63 -10.61
CA GLY A 191 0.56 -12.92 -11.98
C GLY A 191 1.13 -14.33 -12.19
N LEU A 192 0.87 -15.27 -11.28
CA LEU A 192 1.39 -16.65 -11.36
C LEU A 192 0.54 -17.59 -12.22
N LEU A 193 -0.70 -17.19 -12.53
CA LEU A 193 -1.60 -17.93 -13.41
C LEU A 193 -1.58 -17.43 -14.85
N GLY A 194 -1.05 -16.22 -15.07
CA GLY A 194 -1.02 -15.56 -16.37
C GLY A 194 -0.99 -14.05 -16.27
N VAL A 195 -0.97 -13.43 -17.45
CA VAL A 195 -1.01 -11.97 -17.62
C VAL A 195 -2.47 -11.53 -17.73
N ILE A 196 -3.02 -10.86 -16.71
CA ILE A 196 -4.33 -10.23 -16.79
C ILE A 196 -4.25 -9.11 -17.83
N VAL A 197 -5.12 -9.13 -18.83
CA VAL A 197 -5.11 -8.16 -19.93
C VAL A 197 -6.37 -7.29 -19.97
N GLU A 198 -7.49 -7.79 -19.48
CA GLU A 198 -8.76 -7.08 -19.49
C GLU A 198 -9.67 -7.57 -18.37
N VAL A 199 -10.44 -6.66 -17.79
CA VAL A 199 -11.36 -6.93 -16.67
C VAL A 199 -12.76 -6.43 -17.03
N GLU A 200 -13.77 -7.24 -16.76
CA GLU A 200 -15.18 -6.87 -16.87
C GLU A 200 -15.73 -6.49 -15.49
N LEU A 201 -16.24 -5.29 -15.38
CA LEU A 201 -16.75 -4.68 -14.16
C LEU A 201 -18.27 -4.47 -14.25
N GLN A 202 -18.99 -4.89 -13.23
CA GLN A 202 -20.35 -4.43 -12.98
C GLN A 202 -20.28 -3.21 -12.06
N CYS A 203 -20.37 -2.03 -12.63
CA CYS A 203 -20.26 -0.77 -11.92
C CYS A 203 -21.59 -0.38 -11.24
N GLU A 204 -21.50 0.49 -10.25
CA GLU A 204 -22.66 1.09 -9.59
C GLU A 204 -22.98 2.47 -10.16
N PRO A 205 -24.24 2.93 -10.07
CA PRO A 205 -24.53 4.34 -10.28
C PRO A 205 -23.66 5.22 -9.39
N ALA A 206 -23.18 6.32 -9.93
CA ALA A 206 -22.36 7.28 -9.20
C ALA A 206 -23.03 7.72 -7.88
N PHE A 207 -22.26 7.75 -6.80
CA PHE A 207 -22.71 8.19 -5.48
C PHE A 207 -21.70 9.14 -4.84
N ASN A 208 -22.12 9.85 -3.81
CA ASN A 208 -21.29 10.72 -3.00
C ASN A 208 -20.96 10.04 -1.66
N ILE A 209 -19.99 10.59 -0.96
CA ILE A 209 -19.72 10.24 0.44
C ILE A 209 -19.76 11.48 1.32
N CYS A 210 -20.06 11.30 2.58
CA CYS A 210 -19.86 12.29 3.62
C CYS A 210 -19.20 11.64 4.82
N GLY A 211 -18.30 12.34 5.47
CA GLY A 211 -17.53 11.75 6.54
C GLY A 211 -16.87 12.77 7.45
N GLN A 212 -16.09 12.23 8.35
CA GLN A 212 -15.29 13.04 9.28
C GLN A 212 -14.01 12.31 9.67
N GLU A 213 -13.03 13.09 10.10
CA GLU A 213 -11.80 12.61 10.70
C GLU A 213 -11.42 13.51 11.88
N ALA A 214 -10.84 12.94 12.92
CA ALA A 214 -10.37 13.70 14.08
C ALA A 214 -9.17 13.01 14.73
N THR A 215 -8.23 13.78 15.28
CA THR A 215 -7.20 13.26 16.17
C THR A 215 -7.72 13.22 17.60
N VAL A 216 -7.68 12.05 18.24
CA VAL A 216 -8.20 11.82 19.58
C VAL A 216 -7.21 11.03 20.44
N SER A 217 -7.22 11.26 21.76
CA SER A 217 -6.56 10.34 22.69
C SER A 217 -7.37 9.04 22.82
N TYR A 218 -6.78 7.98 23.38
CA TYR A 218 -7.47 6.71 23.63
C TYR A 218 -8.74 6.90 24.47
N GLN A 219 -8.69 7.80 25.46
CA GLN A 219 -9.82 8.08 26.35
C GLN A 219 -10.94 8.86 25.65
N GLN A 220 -10.60 9.74 24.72
CA GLN A 220 -11.54 10.59 23.99
C GLN A 220 -12.12 9.91 22.74
N CYS A 221 -11.53 8.80 22.29
CA CYS A 221 -12.05 8.04 21.18
C CYS A 221 -13.49 7.59 21.46
N ALA A 222 -14.38 7.74 20.45
CA ALA A 222 -15.79 7.41 20.58
C ALA A 222 -16.06 5.90 20.72
N PHE A 223 -15.11 5.07 20.36
CA PHE A 223 -15.16 3.62 20.49
C PHE A 223 -13.95 3.10 21.29
N ASP A 224 -14.08 1.89 21.77
CA ASP A 224 -13.01 1.18 22.47
C ASP A 224 -12.09 0.45 21.50
N PHE A 225 -10.93 1.02 21.25
CA PHE A 225 -9.96 0.50 20.30
C PHE A 225 -9.28 -0.80 20.79
N PHE A 226 -9.16 -0.97 22.10
CA PHE A 226 -8.40 -2.07 22.73
C PHE A 226 -9.29 -3.14 23.38
N GLY A 227 -10.58 -2.95 23.49
CA GLY A 227 -11.49 -3.90 24.16
C GLY A 227 -11.46 -3.84 25.68
N GLU A 228 -11.20 -2.69 26.27
CA GLU A 228 -11.08 -2.48 27.72
C GLU A 228 -12.36 -1.95 28.38
N SER A 229 -13.28 -1.40 27.59
CA SER A 229 -14.47 -0.73 28.10
C SER A 229 -15.74 -1.41 27.62
N ALA A 230 -16.59 -1.81 28.54
CA ALA A 230 -17.96 -2.26 28.20
C ALA A 230 -18.94 -1.09 27.97
N GLU A 231 -18.53 0.16 28.22
CA GLU A 231 -19.40 1.33 28.09
C GLU A 231 -19.34 1.99 26.72
N LYS A 232 -18.27 1.71 25.95
CA LYS A 232 -18.09 2.23 24.58
C LYS A 232 -18.39 1.14 23.55
N PRO A 233 -18.87 1.51 22.34
CA PRO A 233 -18.87 0.59 21.21
C PRO A 233 -17.47 -0.02 21.01
N SER A 234 -17.39 -1.28 20.64
CA SER A 234 -16.11 -1.91 20.32
C SER A 234 -15.55 -1.41 18.98
N LEU A 235 -14.28 -1.69 18.71
CA LEU A 235 -13.68 -1.45 17.39
C LEU A 235 -14.46 -2.16 16.27
N LEU A 236 -14.97 -3.35 16.53
CA LEU A 236 -15.82 -4.09 15.57
C LEU A 236 -17.16 -3.39 15.36
N ASP A 237 -17.80 -2.85 16.42
CA ASP A 237 -19.04 -2.09 16.28
C ASP A 237 -18.81 -0.83 15.44
N PHE A 238 -17.68 -0.13 15.65
CA PHE A 238 -17.31 1.02 14.82
C PHE A 238 -17.20 0.61 13.34
N PHE A 239 -16.50 -0.48 13.03
CA PHE A 239 -16.36 -0.95 11.64
C PHE A 239 -17.69 -1.39 11.02
N ASN A 240 -18.60 -1.95 11.79
CA ASN A 240 -19.93 -2.33 11.31
C ASN A 240 -20.84 -1.11 11.06
N ASP A 241 -20.66 -0.05 11.82
CA ASP A 241 -21.51 1.16 11.74
C ASP A 241 -21.17 2.02 10.52
N VAL A 242 -19.90 2.13 10.17
CA VAL A 242 -19.45 2.94 9.03
C VAL A 242 -19.57 2.19 7.71
N ASP A 243 -19.70 2.92 6.59
CA ASP A 243 -19.57 2.32 5.27
C ASP A 243 -18.10 2.15 4.89
N TYR A 244 -17.26 3.12 5.28
CA TYR A 244 -15.82 3.13 5.07
C TYR A 244 -15.12 3.68 6.29
N GLY A 245 -13.98 3.10 6.65
CA GLY A 245 -13.21 3.55 7.82
C GLY A 245 -11.75 3.18 7.78
N ARG A 246 -10.92 4.07 8.31
CA ARG A 246 -9.49 3.90 8.56
C ARG A 246 -9.15 4.48 9.93
N ILE A 247 -8.15 3.92 10.60
CA ILE A 247 -7.62 4.46 11.83
C ILE A 247 -6.11 4.53 11.70
N ASN A 248 -5.53 5.72 11.77
CA ASN A 248 -4.10 5.89 11.96
C ASN A 248 -3.83 5.88 13.46
N TRP A 249 -2.98 4.96 13.89
CA TRP A 249 -2.60 4.79 15.28
C TRP A 249 -1.14 5.20 15.49
N TRP A 250 -0.95 6.12 16.41
CA TRP A 250 0.34 6.61 16.86
C TRP A 250 0.61 6.09 18.27
N PRO A 251 1.25 4.92 18.42
CA PRO A 251 1.42 4.26 19.73
C PRO A 251 2.57 4.80 20.56
N GLN A 252 3.41 5.69 20.01
CA GLN A 252 4.63 6.14 20.67
C GLN A 252 4.32 6.80 22.01
N PRO A 253 5.12 6.49 23.08
CA PRO A 253 4.94 7.09 24.39
C PRO A 253 4.95 8.62 24.33
N GLY A 254 3.93 9.24 24.92
CA GLY A 254 3.74 10.70 24.91
C GLY A 254 3.03 11.26 23.68
N ILE A 255 2.77 10.44 22.65
CA ILE A 255 1.84 10.75 21.55
C ILE A 255 0.50 10.09 21.85
N GLU A 256 0.40 8.77 21.73
CA GLU A 256 -0.76 7.94 22.10
C GLU A 256 -2.07 8.47 21.50
N ARG A 257 -2.10 8.59 20.17
CA ARG A 257 -3.24 9.16 19.42
C ARG A 257 -3.81 8.17 18.43
N LEU A 258 -5.11 8.29 18.24
CA LEU A 258 -5.87 7.67 17.16
C LEU A 258 -6.39 8.76 16.23
N VAL A 259 -6.40 8.47 14.94
CA VAL A 259 -6.94 9.34 13.91
C VAL A 259 -7.98 8.54 13.11
N PRO A 260 -9.20 8.34 13.65
CA PRO A 260 -10.26 7.66 12.93
C PRO A 260 -10.84 8.55 11.82
N TRP A 261 -10.71 8.08 10.60
CA TRP A 261 -11.41 8.54 9.41
C TRP A 261 -12.60 7.63 9.17
N GLN A 262 -13.76 8.21 8.89
CA GLN A 262 -14.98 7.45 8.64
C GLN A 262 -15.86 8.16 7.61
N ALA A 263 -16.53 7.38 6.77
CA ALA A 263 -17.46 7.90 5.77
C ALA A 263 -18.69 7.01 5.60
N GLN A 264 -19.77 7.65 5.15
CA GLN A 264 -21.04 7.03 4.77
C GLN A 264 -21.36 7.36 3.31
N ARG A 265 -21.98 6.41 2.61
CA ARG A 265 -22.52 6.64 1.26
C ARG A 265 -23.67 7.63 1.29
N GLN A 266 -23.74 8.46 0.28
CA GLN A 266 -24.81 9.41 0.08
C GLN A 266 -25.24 9.39 -1.39
N ALA A 267 -26.55 9.37 -1.63
CA ALA A 267 -27.07 9.48 -3.00
C ALA A 267 -26.64 10.81 -3.64
N GLN A 268 -26.45 10.80 -4.95
CA GLN A 268 -26.24 12.04 -5.69
C GLN A 268 -27.47 12.96 -5.56
N VAL A 269 -27.20 14.24 -5.33
CA VAL A 269 -28.21 15.29 -5.26
C VAL A 269 -27.87 16.43 -6.20
N VAL A 270 -28.89 17.03 -6.81
CA VAL A 270 -28.70 18.20 -7.69
C VAL A 270 -28.12 19.36 -6.87
N GLY A 271 -27.06 19.98 -7.41
CA GLY A 271 -26.40 21.10 -6.72
C GLY A 271 -25.45 20.68 -5.60
N PHE A 272 -25.06 19.41 -5.55
CA PHE A 272 -24.01 18.96 -4.65
C PHE A 272 -22.72 19.78 -4.86
N THR A 273 -22.16 20.26 -3.77
CA THR A 273 -20.89 20.99 -3.79
C THR A 273 -19.88 20.21 -2.95
N PRO A 274 -18.83 19.65 -3.56
CA PRO A 274 -17.78 18.99 -2.83
C PRO A 274 -17.11 19.90 -1.80
N ARG A 275 -16.78 19.33 -0.67
CA ARG A 275 -15.82 19.83 0.33
C ARG A 275 -14.86 18.69 0.60
N PRO A 276 -13.85 18.54 -0.25
CA PRO A 276 -12.94 17.39 -0.20
C PRO A 276 -12.29 17.23 1.15
N TYR A 277 -12.02 15.98 1.51
CA TYR A 277 -11.11 15.64 2.58
C TYR A 277 -9.70 16.17 2.23
N GLN A 278 -9.02 16.67 3.25
CA GLN A 278 -7.63 17.11 3.16
C GLN A 278 -6.81 16.27 4.12
N GLU A 279 -5.87 15.51 3.61
CA GLU A 279 -4.99 14.68 4.42
C GLU A 279 -4.13 15.53 5.35
N PHE A 280 -3.59 16.64 4.85
CA PHE A 280 -2.84 17.62 5.63
C PHE A 280 -3.67 18.89 5.86
N THR A 281 -4.32 18.99 7.00
CA THR A 281 -5.20 20.14 7.31
C THR A 281 -4.45 21.35 7.83
N ALA A 282 -3.31 21.16 8.49
CA ALA A 282 -2.49 22.24 8.96
C ALA A 282 -1.41 22.56 7.92
N TYR A 283 -1.48 23.78 7.37
CA TYR A 283 -0.48 24.28 6.41
C TYR A 283 -0.34 23.41 5.14
N PRO A 284 -1.42 23.07 4.41
CA PRO A 284 -1.40 22.08 3.33
C PRO A 284 -0.37 22.36 2.22
N GLN A 285 -0.02 23.63 1.96
CA GLN A 285 0.99 24.01 0.97
C GLN A 285 2.45 23.83 1.43
N VAL A 286 2.67 23.67 2.73
CA VAL A 286 3.99 23.61 3.36
C VAL A 286 4.22 22.26 4.05
N ALA A 287 3.15 21.61 4.49
CA ALA A 287 3.24 20.37 5.26
C ALA A 287 3.86 19.24 4.44
N GLU A 288 3.39 19.00 3.24
CA GLU A 288 3.89 17.96 2.36
C GLU A 288 5.41 18.08 2.11
N PRO A 289 5.96 19.19 1.59
CA PRO A 289 7.40 19.31 1.39
C PRO A 289 8.22 19.24 2.69
N VAL A 290 7.72 19.77 3.81
CA VAL A 290 8.42 19.75 5.09
C VAL A 290 8.47 18.33 5.67
N ILE A 291 7.35 17.63 5.65
CA ILE A 291 7.26 16.24 6.12
C ILE A 291 8.17 15.36 5.27
N SER A 292 8.17 15.53 3.97
CA SER A 292 9.03 14.80 3.03
C SER A 292 10.51 14.94 3.37
N ILE A 293 10.96 16.14 3.66
CA ILE A 293 12.37 16.36 4.06
C ILE A 293 12.65 15.75 5.44
N ILE A 294 11.71 15.88 6.37
CA ILE A 294 11.85 15.24 7.69
C ILE A 294 11.99 13.74 7.52
N TYR A 295 11.13 13.12 6.71
CA TYR A 295 11.19 11.70 6.42
C TYR A 295 12.49 11.29 5.72
N ALA A 296 12.92 12.04 4.72
CA ALA A 296 14.18 11.79 4.04
C ALA A 296 15.38 11.85 5.00
N ILE A 297 15.38 12.79 5.95
CA ILE A 297 16.42 12.89 6.97
C ILE A 297 16.34 11.71 7.94
N LEU A 298 15.16 11.38 8.44
CA LEU A 298 14.96 10.26 9.36
C LEU A 298 15.31 8.92 8.71
N GLY A 299 14.94 8.73 7.45
CA GLY A 299 15.24 7.52 6.69
C GLY A 299 16.72 7.35 6.33
N ASN A 300 17.53 8.41 6.36
CA ASN A 300 18.94 8.36 5.95
C ASN A 300 19.93 8.75 7.07
N LEU A 301 19.55 8.70 8.33
CA LEU A 301 20.43 9.08 9.45
C LEU A 301 21.70 8.21 9.53
N ASP A 302 21.66 7.00 9.06
CA ASP A 302 22.79 6.07 9.05
C ASP A 302 23.62 6.14 7.77
N ASN A 303 23.07 6.76 6.71
CA ASN A 303 23.77 7.04 5.45
C ASN A 303 23.48 8.45 4.92
N PRO A 304 23.97 9.51 5.60
CA PRO A 304 23.71 10.89 5.21
C PRO A 304 24.25 11.28 3.83
N ILE A 305 25.29 10.61 3.35
CA ILE A 305 25.85 10.83 2.01
C ILE A 305 24.81 10.54 0.94
N ARG A 306 24.08 9.44 1.09
CA ARG A 306 22.99 9.06 0.17
C ARG A 306 21.91 10.14 0.10
N LEU A 307 21.53 10.70 1.26
CA LEU A 307 20.57 11.82 1.29
C LEU A 307 21.09 13.03 0.53
N TYR A 308 22.36 13.40 0.75
CA TYR A 308 23.00 14.50 0.04
C TYR A 308 23.02 14.27 -1.48
N GLU A 309 23.36 13.07 -1.92
CA GLU A 309 23.39 12.68 -3.34
C GLU A 309 22.00 12.74 -3.97
N LYS A 310 20.97 12.26 -3.31
CA LYS A 310 19.56 12.36 -3.76
C LYS A 310 19.13 13.83 -3.93
N VAL A 311 19.52 14.69 -3.01
CA VAL A 311 19.21 16.13 -3.10
C VAL A 311 19.93 16.78 -4.27
N GLN A 312 21.21 16.46 -4.47
CA GLN A 312 21.99 17.02 -5.58
C GLN A 312 21.54 16.48 -6.94
N ALA A 313 21.04 15.25 -6.99
CA ALA A 313 20.43 14.67 -8.19
C ALA A 313 19.07 15.30 -8.55
N GLY A 314 18.46 16.03 -7.63
CA GLY A 314 17.13 16.61 -7.79
C GLY A 314 15.99 15.66 -7.45
N ASP A 315 16.31 14.46 -6.91
CA ASP A 315 15.33 13.46 -6.49
C ASP A 315 14.47 13.96 -5.30
N ILE A 316 14.97 14.95 -4.56
CA ILE A 316 14.24 15.64 -3.50
C ILE A 316 14.15 17.12 -3.84
N ALA A 317 12.94 17.60 -4.01
CA ALA A 317 12.66 18.98 -4.44
C ALA A 317 12.82 20.00 -3.30
N ILE A 318 13.99 20.06 -2.69
CA ILE A 318 14.30 21.00 -1.58
C ILE A 318 14.00 22.46 -1.94
N HIS A 319 14.14 22.87 -3.21
CA HIS A 319 13.83 24.23 -3.64
C HIS A 319 12.36 24.61 -3.38
N LYS A 320 11.40 23.67 -3.55
CA LYS A 320 9.99 23.92 -3.23
C LYS A 320 9.78 24.18 -1.74
N VAL A 321 10.58 23.54 -0.89
CA VAL A 321 10.55 23.72 0.56
C VAL A 321 11.10 25.09 0.95
N ILE A 322 12.25 25.48 0.38
CA ILE A 322 12.92 26.74 0.67
C ILE A 322 12.05 27.92 0.25
N GLU A 323 11.39 27.86 -0.89
CA GLU A 323 10.49 28.89 -1.37
C GLU A 323 9.26 29.11 -0.49
N ASN A 324 8.79 28.08 0.17
CA ASN A 324 7.56 28.11 0.98
C ASN A 324 7.79 28.28 2.49
N ILE A 325 9.00 28.05 3.00
CA ILE A 325 9.29 28.15 4.44
C ILE A 325 9.80 29.55 4.81
N HIS A 326 8.93 30.52 4.83
CA HIS A 326 9.24 31.80 5.46
C HIS A 326 9.04 31.81 6.99
N ASP A 327 8.48 30.77 7.57
CA ASP A 327 8.04 30.76 8.97
C ASP A 327 8.46 29.53 9.79
N TYR A 328 9.77 29.17 9.71
CA TYR A 328 10.37 28.11 10.53
C TYR A 328 10.14 28.27 12.05
N LYS A 329 9.85 29.51 12.49
CA LYS A 329 9.64 29.82 13.90
C LYS A 329 8.42 29.14 14.50
N GLN A 330 7.46 28.71 13.69
CA GLN A 330 6.27 27.98 14.14
C GLN A 330 6.63 26.59 14.69
N PHE A 331 7.77 26.02 14.27
CA PHE A 331 8.25 24.70 14.70
C PHE A 331 9.23 24.75 15.88
N GLY A 332 9.38 25.89 16.55
CA GLY A 332 10.23 26.04 17.75
C GLY A 332 11.70 25.67 17.53
N VAL A 333 12.31 24.99 18.52
CA VAL A 333 13.72 24.55 18.46
C VAL A 333 13.97 23.59 17.28
N PHE A 334 12.99 22.81 16.92
CA PHE A 334 13.05 21.92 15.78
C PHE A 334 13.14 22.67 14.45
N GLY A 335 12.42 23.79 14.31
CA GLY A 335 12.49 24.65 13.14
C GLY A 335 13.90 25.20 12.87
N ASP A 336 14.63 25.58 13.94
CA ASP A 336 16.02 26.07 13.79
C ASP A 336 16.98 24.95 13.36
N MET A 337 16.84 23.74 13.92
CA MET A 337 17.64 22.58 13.51
C MET A 337 17.33 22.16 12.08
N PHE A 338 16.06 22.15 11.71
CA PHE A 338 15.59 21.84 10.36
C PHE A 338 16.12 22.87 9.33
N ARG A 339 16.04 24.15 9.65
CA ARG A 339 16.63 25.21 8.81
C ARG A 339 18.12 24.99 8.59
N GLN A 340 18.88 24.66 9.64
CA GLN A 340 20.31 24.37 9.51
C GLN A 340 20.58 23.15 8.63
N LEU A 341 19.76 22.09 8.74
CA LEU A 341 19.88 20.91 7.89
C LEU A 341 19.61 21.24 6.42
N VAL A 342 18.57 22.02 6.14
CA VAL A 342 18.24 22.46 4.77
C VAL A 342 19.36 23.37 4.20
N GLU A 343 19.88 24.32 4.98
CA GLU A 343 21.02 25.15 4.58
C GLU A 343 22.26 24.30 4.26
N LEU A 344 22.54 23.28 5.08
CA LEU A 344 23.66 22.37 4.84
C LEU A 344 23.46 21.49 3.61
N LEU A 345 22.24 21.00 3.35
CA LEU A 345 21.92 20.23 2.16
C LEU A 345 22.07 21.04 0.87
N THR A 346 21.83 22.34 0.92
CA THR A 346 21.83 23.20 -0.25
C THR A 346 23.15 23.93 -0.50
N LEU A 347 23.90 24.24 0.56
CA LEU A 347 25.07 25.12 0.49
C LEU A 347 26.39 24.44 0.85
N ALA A 348 26.37 23.31 1.54
CA ALA A 348 27.56 22.64 2.02
C ALA A 348 28.09 21.57 1.04
N THR A 349 29.29 21.07 1.32
CA THR A 349 29.82 19.87 0.67
C THR A 349 29.24 18.62 1.33
N SER A 350 29.26 17.47 0.61
CA SER A 350 28.83 16.18 1.16
C SER A 350 29.52 15.82 2.48
N ASP A 351 30.83 16.12 2.59
CA ASP A 351 31.59 15.86 3.82
C ASP A 351 31.13 16.72 5.00
N ALA A 352 30.82 18.00 4.77
CA ALA A 352 30.32 18.91 5.81
C ALA A 352 28.91 18.49 6.28
N PHE A 353 28.03 18.12 5.35
CA PHE A 353 26.72 17.61 5.67
C PHE A 353 26.80 16.30 6.46
N ASN A 354 27.60 15.35 5.97
CA ASN A 354 27.82 14.07 6.64
C ASN A 354 28.36 14.25 8.07
N ALA A 355 29.38 15.11 8.24
CA ALA A 355 29.96 15.42 9.55
C ALA A 355 28.92 16.04 10.51
N PHE A 356 28.06 16.93 10.00
CA PHE A 356 26.99 17.53 10.80
C PHE A 356 25.95 16.51 11.26
N VAL A 357 25.46 15.65 10.35
CA VAL A 357 24.45 14.63 10.69
C VAL A 357 25.04 13.63 11.67
N ILE A 358 26.26 13.14 11.46
CA ILE A 358 26.94 12.23 12.38
C ILE A 358 27.10 12.87 13.77
N ALA A 359 27.53 14.12 13.83
CA ALA A 359 27.69 14.83 15.11
C ALA A 359 26.37 15.02 15.86
N ASN A 360 25.25 15.19 15.13
CA ASN A 360 23.93 15.45 15.71
C ASN A 360 23.02 14.22 15.74
N ARG A 361 23.44 13.08 15.20
CA ARG A 361 22.64 11.87 15.06
C ARG A 361 21.98 11.43 16.35
N LYS A 362 22.73 11.45 17.46
CA LYS A 362 22.19 11.09 18.78
C LYS A 362 21.06 12.04 19.18
N THR A 363 21.27 13.33 19.02
CA THR A 363 20.27 14.35 19.33
C THR A 363 19.01 14.20 18.46
N ILE A 364 19.17 13.96 17.16
CA ILE A 364 18.05 13.73 16.23
C ILE A 364 17.25 12.52 16.69
N LYS A 365 17.91 11.39 16.98
CA LYS A 365 17.23 10.18 17.50
C LYS A 365 16.54 10.41 18.84
N GLU A 366 17.14 11.19 19.75
CA GLU A 366 16.53 11.55 21.03
C GLU A 366 15.32 12.49 20.87
N GLN A 367 15.28 13.29 19.80
CA GLN A 367 14.18 14.20 19.50
C GLN A 367 13.07 13.56 18.64
N LEU A 368 13.23 12.32 18.20
CA LEU A 368 12.22 11.65 17.36
C LEU A 368 10.80 11.71 17.93
N PRO A 369 10.56 11.48 19.23
CA PRO A 369 9.21 11.60 19.78
C PRO A 369 8.61 13.00 19.61
N THR A 370 9.43 14.04 19.76
CA THR A 370 9.00 15.43 19.53
C THR A 370 8.70 15.70 18.06
N ILE A 371 9.52 15.16 17.17
CA ILE A 371 9.34 15.25 15.71
C ILE A 371 8.02 14.59 15.30
N LEU A 372 7.80 13.35 15.75
CA LEU A 372 6.57 12.62 15.44
C LEU A 372 5.33 13.32 16.00
N ALA A 373 5.40 13.90 17.19
CA ALA A 373 4.31 14.69 17.75
C ALA A 373 3.96 15.92 16.89
N GLN A 374 4.95 16.57 16.29
CA GLN A 374 4.72 17.67 15.35
C GLN A 374 4.11 17.16 14.02
N ILE A 375 4.58 16.03 13.53
CA ILE A 375 4.02 15.40 12.31
C ILE A 375 2.55 15.06 12.54
N VAL A 376 2.19 14.40 13.64
CA VAL A 376 0.79 14.08 13.96
C VAL A 376 -0.10 15.33 13.93
N SER A 377 0.45 16.48 14.33
CA SER A 377 -0.29 17.73 14.37
C SER A 377 -0.69 18.29 13.01
N VAL A 378 -0.06 17.86 11.91
CA VAL A 378 -0.41 18.37 10.56
C VAL A 378 -1.50 17.58 9.87
N PHE A 379 -1.80 16.36 10.35
CA PHE A 379 -2.87 15.53 9.79
C PHE A 379 -4.27 16.01 10.20
N GLN A 380 -4.40 16.78 11.28
CA GLN A 380 -5.72 17.16 11.81
C GLN A 380 -5.79 18.60 12.33
N PRO A 381 -6.95 19.28 12.23
CA PRO A 381 -7.19 20.50 12.98
C PRO A 381 -7.23 20.17 14.47
N LEU A 382 -6.45 20.91 15.25
CA LEU A 382 -6.21 20.60 16.65
C LEU A 382 -6.66 21.74 17.57
N ASP A 383 -7.33 21.40 18.68
CA ASP A 383 -7.25 22.18 19.89
C ASP A 383 -5.95 21.85 20.60
N SER A 384 -5.26 22.84 21.16
CA SER A 384 -3.96 22.62 21.77
C SER A 384 -4.07 21.92 23.12
N ASP A 385 -3.43 20.77 23.24
CA ASP A 385 -3.04 20.19 24.50
C ASP A 385 -1.58 20.55 24.83
N ARG A 386 -1.02 19.91 25.85
CA ARG A 386 0.37 20.13 26.27
C ARG A 386 1.41 19.89 25.17
N LEU A 387 1.09 19.05 24.18
CA LEU A 387 1.93 18.75 23.02
C LEU A 387 1.51 19.53 21.77
N GLY A 388 0.46 20.36 21.88
CA GLY A 388 -0.20 20.96 20.72
C GLY A 388 -1.07 19.97 19.94
N ILE A 389 -1.36 18.81 20.51
CA ILE A 389 -2.16 17.74 19.92
C ILE A 389 -3.33 17.46 20.86
N SER A 390 -4.56 17.60 20.41
CA SER A 390 -5.73 17.32 21.23
C SER A 390 -6.85 16.65 20.42
N ALA A 391 -7.95 16.32 21.08
CA ALA A 391 -9.21 16.02 20.42
C ALA A 391 -9.73 17.32 19.80
N GLY A 392 -9.28 17.59 18.58
CA GLY A 392 -9.74 18.75 17.82
C GLY A 392 -11.17 18.59 17.36
N ASN A 393 -11.71 19.65 16.78
CA ASN A 393 -12.94 19.56 16.03
C ASN A 393 -12.72 18.64 14.83
N PRO A 394 -13.64 17.71 14.56
CA PRO A 394 -13.53 16.84 13.39
C PRO A 394 -13.43 17.65 12.11
N GLN A 395 -12.56 17.23 11.20
CA GLN A 395 -12.68 17.63 9.81
C GLN A 395 -13.93 16.94 9.24
N VAL A 396 -14.94 17.74 8.87
CA VAL A 396 -16.14 17.21 8.20
C VAL A 396 -16.02 17.45 6.70
N PHE A 397 -16.10 16.39 5.94
CA PHE A 397 -15.97 16.42 4.49
C PHE A 397 -17.18 15.82 3.78
N GLN A 398 -17.34 16.15 2.53
CA GLN A 398 -18.24 15.49 1.59
C GLN A 398 -17.65 15.58 0.20
N ASP A 399 -17.68 14.46 -0.54
CA ASP A 399 -17.12 14.44 -1.89
C ASP A 399 -17.82 13.41 -2.77
N HIS A 400 -17.48 13.42 -4.03
CA HIS A 400 -17.80 12.34 -4.95
C HIS A 400 -16.97 11.11 -4.58
N ALA A 401 -17.58 9.91 -4.60
CA ALA A 401 -16.93 8.68 -4.16
C ALA A 401 -15.53 8.45 -4.76
N PRO A 402 -15.29 8.62 -6.07
CA PRO A 402 -13.97 8.37 -6.66
C PRO A 402 -12.84 9.23 -6.11
N TRP A 403 -13.17 10.43 -5.59
CA TRP A 403 -12.19 11.41 -5.12
C TRP A 403 -12.10 11.42 -3.59
N GLY A 404 -13.17 11.06 -2.92
CA GLY A 404 -13.23 11.11 -1.46
C GLY A 404 -12.90 9.78 -0.78
N LEU A 405 -12.96 8.63 -1.46
CA LEU A 405 -12.59 7.33 -0.90
C LEU A 405 -11.07 7.12 -0.78
N PRO A 406 -10.24 7.56 -1.77
CA PRO A 406 -8.79 7.45 -1.63
C PRO A 406 -8.28 8.48 -0.63
N MET A 407 -8.00 8.06 0.58
CA MET A 407 -7.70 8.94 1.71
C MET A 407 -6.21 9.24 1.89
N ASP A 408 -5.32 8.62 1.08
CA ASP A 408 -3.86 8.74 1.16
C ASP A 408 -3.23 9.26 -0.16
N ASN A 409 -4.03 9.83 -1.07
CA ASN A 409 -3.56 10.28 -2.37
C ASN A 409 -2.70 11.56 -2.33
N GLU A 410 -2.77 12.35 -1.24
CA GLU A 410 -1.98 13.58 -1.10
C GLU A 410 -0.53 13.28 -0.67
N ALA A 411 -0.31 12.19 0.09
CA ALA A 411 1.04 11.73 0.41
C ALA A 411 1.65 11.09 -0.82
N SER A 412 2.65 11.73 -1.44
CA SER A 412 3.31 11.14 -2.58
C SER A 412 4.33 10.09 -2.15
N ASP A 413 4.33 8.93 -2.82
CA ASP A 413 5.30 7.85 -2.59
C ASP A 413 6.76 8.28 -2.83
N GLU A 414 6.97 9.35 -3.56
CA GLU A 414 8.30 9.92 -3.81
C GLU A 414 8.95 10.45 -2.52
N PHE A 415 8.11 10.87 -1.57
CA PHE A 415 8.56 11.53 -0.36
C PHE A 415 8.54 10.62 0.86
N LEU A 416 7.66 9.62 0.89
CA LEU A 416 7.53 8.68 1.99
C LEU A 416 8.37 7.43 1.71
N ASP A 417 9.67 7.50 2.00
CA ASP A 417 10.55 6.31 1.93
C ASP A 417 10.28 5.44 3.17
N ILE A 418 9.15 4.75 3.14
CA ILE A 418 8.67 3.85 4.20
C ILE A 418 8.61 2.42 3.72
N GLU A 419 8.87 1.50 4.64
CA GLU A 419 8.73 0.06 4.45
C GLU A 419 7.69 -0.48 5.42
N PHE A 420 6.93 -1.47 4.99
CA PHE A 420 5.89 -2.07 5.81
C PHE A 420 5.60 -3.52 5.46
N SER A 421 5.06 -4.22 6.45
CA SER A 421 4.48 -5.55 6.34
C SER A 421 3.03 -5.48 6.79
N GLU A 422 2.13 -5.97 5.97
CA GLU A 422 0.71 -5.98 6.30
C GLU A 422 0.30 -7.32 6.91
N LEU A 423 -0.23 -7.27 8.13
CA LEU A 423 -0.81 -8.43 8.81
C LEU A 423 -2.34 -8.29 8.82
N TRP A 424 -3.00 -9.34 8.39
CA TRP A 424 -4.45 -9.41 8.30
C TRP A 424 -4.99 -10.46 9.27
N PHE A 425 -6.02 -10.10 10.02
CA PHE A 425 -6.63 -10.94 11.04
C PHE A 425 -8.14 -11.03 10.83
N PRO A 426 -8.82 -12.11 11.32
CA PRO A 426 -10.28 -12.10 11.37
C PRO A 426 -10.78 -10.86 12.13
N VAL A 427 -11.75 -10.15 11.59
CA VAL A 427 -12.21 -8.89 12.16
C VAL A 427 -12.77 -9.04 13.59
N GLY A 428 -13.33 -10.19 13.91
CA GLY A 428 -13.78 -10.52 15.27
C GLY A 428 -12.66 -10.57 16.32
N ARG A 429 -11.38 -10.60 15.88
CA ARG A 429 -10.19 -10.55 16.76
C ARG A 429 -9.62 -9.14 16.92
N SER A 430 -10.20 -8.13 16.29
CA SER A 430 -9.61 -6.78 16.19
C SER A 430 -9.20 -6.18 17.54
N ALA A 431 -10.09 -6.13 18.52
CA ALA A 431 -9.77 -5.61 19.86
C ALA A 431 -8.66 -6.40 20.55
N GLN A 432 -8.71 -7.76 20.47
CA GLN A 432 -7.67 -8.62 21.05
C GLN A 432 -6.29 -8.35 20.40
N VAL A 433 -6.25 -8.19 19.09
CA VAL A 433 -5.02 -7.89 18.35
C VAL A 433 -4.45 -6.54 18.78
N MET A 434 -5.28 -5.51 18.85
CA MET A 434 -4.83 -4.15 19.23
C MET A 434 -4.36 -4.10 20.69
N GLN A 435 -5.05 -4.82 21.59
CA GLN A 435 -4.61 -4.96 22.99
C GLN A 435 -3.23 -5.64 23.07
N MET A 436 -3.05 -6.75 22.38
CA MET A 436 -1.77 -7.47 22.39
C MET A 436 -0.61 -6.63 21.83
N LEU A 437 -0.87 -5.84 20.79
CA LEU A 437 0.12 -4.93 20.22
C LEU A 437 0.50 -3.84 21.23
N ARG A 438 -0.48 -3.24 21.89
CA ARG A 438 -0.22 -2.25 22.94
C ARG A 438 0.60 -2.86 24.09
N ASP A 439 0.19 -4.02 24.59
CA ASP A 439 0.90 -4.71 25.66
C ASP A 439 2.36 -5.04 25.25
N TYR A 440 2.55 -5.46 23.99
CA TYR A 440 3.87 -5.69 23.44
C TYR A 440 4.72 -4.41 23.40
N PHE A 441 4.16 -3.29 22.94
CA PHE A 441 4.84 -2.01 22.87
C PHE A 441 5.19 -1.48 24.26
N ASP A 442 4.29 -1.59 25.22
CA ASP A 442 4.48 -1.14 26.59
C ASP A 442 5.46 -2.02 27.38
N SER A 443 5.60 -3.28 27.01
CA SER A 443 6.50 -4.23 27.70
C SER A 443 7.98 -4.04 27.37
N GLU A 444 8.34 -3.31 26.31
CA GLU A 444 9.73 -3.14 25.90
C GLU A 444 10.48 -2.21 26.86
N THR A 445 11.47 -2.76 27.51
CA THR A 445 12.28 -2.06 28.53
C THR A 445 13.62 -1.54 27.99
N ASP A 446 14.11 -2.07 26.88
CA ASP A 446 15.35 -1.61 26.24
C ASP A 446 15.11 -0.25 25.56
N PRO A 447 15.78 0.83 26.03
CA PRO A 447 15.58 2.16 25.44
C PRO A 447 15.84 2.24 23.93
N ASN A 448 16.68 1.34 23.38
CA ASN A 448 17.03 1.36 21.96
C ASN A 448 16.00 0.61 21.10
N LYS A 449 15.10 -0.15 21.73
CA LYS A 449 14.05 -0.92 21.06
C LYS A 449 12.66 -0.31 21.27
N LYS A 450 12.55 0.74 22.10
CA LYS A 450 11.29 1.47 22.26
C LYS A 450 10.85 2.05 20.94
N LEU A 451 9.56 1.99 20.68
CA LEU A 451 8.96 2.41 19.40
C LEU A 451 9.35 3.81 18.97
N ASP A 452 9.43 4.74 19.92
CA ASP A 452 9.82 6.13 19.70
C ASP A 452 11.27 6.31 19.23
N ARG A 453 12.06 5.23 19.17
CA ARG A 453 13.47 5.23 18.76
C ARG A 453 13.81 4.24 17.67
N THR A 454 12.83 3.49 17.18
CA THR A 454 13.05 2.45 16.17
C THR A 454 12.81 2.92 14.74
N GLY A 455 12.27 4.12 14.55
CA GLY A 455 11.86 4.63 13.24
C GLY A 455 10.45 4.22 12.84
N LEU A 456 9.66 3.64 13.76
CA LEU A 456 8.22 3.46 13.52
C LEU A 456 7.57 4.82 13.35
N PHE A 457 6.92 5.01 12.20
CA PHE A 457 6.20 6.24 11.89
C PHE A 457 4.80 6.22 12.51
N MET A 458 3.93 5.38 12.01
CA MET A 458 2.57 5.15 12.50
C MET A 458 2.12 3.75 12.14
N ILE A 459 0.91 3.41 12.56
CA ILE A 459 0.26 2.14 12.24
C ILE A 459 -1.08 2.45 11.59
N GLU A 460 -1.31 1.91 10.40
CA GLU A 460 -2.63 1.94 9.80
C GLU A 460 -3.45 0.70 10.18
N VAL A 461 -4.73 0.95 10.49
CA VAL A 461 -5.71 -0.09 10.79
C VAL A 461 -6.91 0.08 9.87
N TYR A 462 -7.08 -0.89 8.99
CA TYR A 462 -8.20 -0.99 8.05
C TYR A 462 -9.03 -2.22 8.34
N MET A 463 -10.25 -2.21 7.82
CA MET A 463 -11.08 -3.40 7.69
C MET A 463 -11.24 -3.76 6.22
N ALA A 464 -11.56 -5.02 5.95
CA ALA A 464 -11.93 -5.46 4.61
C ALA A 464 -13.04 -6.51 4.67
N LYS A 465 -13.95 -6.46 3.71
CA LYS A 465 -14.98 -7.48 3.51
C LYS A 465 -14.36 -8.84 3.25
N ALA A 466 -14.98 -9.90 3.75
CA ALA A 466 -14.60 -11.28 3.43
C ALA A 466 -14.64 -11.51 1.91
N SER A 467 -13.65 -12.22 1.40
CA SER A 467 -13.47 -12.48 -0.02
C SER A 467 -13.48 -13.99 -0.33
N GLN A 468 -13.96 -14.36 -1.50
CA GLN A 468 -13.84 -15.72 -2.02
C GLN A 468 -12.60 -15.92 -2.92
N ALA A 469 -11.85 -14.86 -3.22
CA ALA A 469 -10.59 -14.97 -3.96
C ALA A 469 -9.59 -15.84 -3.18
N TRP A 470 -9.08 -16.89 -3.80
CA TRP A 470 -8.37 -18.00 -3.12
C TRP A 470 -7.16 -17.57 -2.30
N LEU A 471 -6.42 -16.59 -2.75
CA LEU A 471 -5.23 -16.06 -2.06
C LEU A 471 -5.45 -14.66 -1.48
N SER A 472 -6.69 -14.18 -1.38
CA SER A 472 -6.99 -12.94 -0.66
C SER A 472 -6.65 -13.07 0.83
N MET A 473 -6.13 -12.02 1.41
CA MET A 473 -5.89 -11.96 2.85
C MET A 473 -7.20 -12.09 3.65
N GLY A 474 -8.31 -11.61 3.10
CA GLY A 474 -9.66 -11.76 3.65
C GLY A 474 -10.41 -13.03 3.17
N TYR A 475 -9.72 -14.04 2.60
CA TYR A 475 -10.40 -15.25 2.12
C TYR A 475 -11.21 -15.93 3.22
N SER A 476 -12.44 -16.28 2.89
CA SER A 476 -13.33 -17.10 3.75
C SER A 476 -14.15 -18.06 2.91
N ASP A 477 -14.35 -19.28 3.43
CA ASP A 477 -15.31 -20.22 2.92
C ASP A 477 -16.72 -20.03 3.55
N GLN A 478 -16.92 -18.93 4.27
CA GLN A 478 -18.14 -18.56 4.99
C GLN A 478 -18.47 -19.43 6.23
N GLN A 479 -17.61 -20.35 6.61
CA GLN A 479 -17.77 -21.23 7.78
C GLN A 479 -16.69 -21.01 8.84
N ASP A 480 -15.64 -20.28 8.51
CA ASP A 480 -14.50 -19.98 9.36
C ASP A 480 -14.65 -18.63 10.11
N GLU A 481 -13.66 -18.28 10.93
CA GLU A 481 -13.66 -17.02 11.68
C GLU A 481 -13.40 -15.76 10.81
N TRP A 482 -13.08 -15.92 9.51
CA TRP A 482 -12.90 -14.85 8.54
C TRP A 482 -14.20 -14.43 7.83
N ARG A 483 -15.32 -15.12 8.10
CA ARG A 483 -16.59 -14.91 7.39
C ARG A 483 -17.15 -13.49 7.51
N ASP A 484 -16.85 -12.81 8.63
CA ASP A 484 -17.33 -11.45 8.91
C ASP A 484 -16.37 -10.37 8.39
N GLY A 485 -15.27 -10.78 7.76
CA GLY A 485 -14.24 -9.89 7.21
C GLY A 485 -12.91 -9.97 7.95
N ALA A 486 -12.02 -9.07 7.58
CA ALA A 486 -10.69 -9.00 8.12
C ALA A 486 -10.36 -7.59 8.62
N VAL A 487 -9.42 -7.48 9.56
CA VAL A 487 -8.79 -6.24 9.99
C VAL A 487 -7.31 -6.30 9.64
N ARG A 488 -6.80 -5.22 9.08
CA ARG A 488 -5.40 -5.02 8.73
C ARG A 488 -4.67 -4.27 9.84
N PHE A 489 -3.47 -4.72 10.14
CA PHE A 489 -2.47 -4.03 10.93
C PHE A 489 -1.26 -3.78 10.03
N GLU A 490 -0.92 -2.53 9.81
CA GLU A 490 0.14 -2.11 8.91
C GLU A 490 1.10 -1.13 9.60
N PRO A 491 2.18 -1.62 10.21
CA PRO A 491 3.18 -0.77 10.82
C PRO A 491 4.11 -0.19 9.73
N LEU A 492 4.20 1.13 9.67
CA LEU A 492 5.00 1.88 8.72
C LEU A 492 6.32 2.30 9.37
N TRP A 493 7.45 1.89 8.78
CA TRP A 493 8.79 2.25 9.23
C TRP A 493 9.51 3.11 8.21
N PHE A 494 10.24 4.12 8.70
CA PHE A 494 11.20 4.81 7.85
C PHE A 494 12.29 3.84 7.38
N VAL A 495 12.48 3.77 6.07
CA VAL A 495 13.58 2.98 5.47
C VAL A 495 14.92 3.56 5.93
N ASP A 496 15.88 2.70 6.20
CA ASP A 496 17.25 3.09 6.59
C ASP A 496 17.37 3.92 7.89
N PHE A 497 16.35 3.95 8.75
CA PHE A 497 16.40 4.78 9.97
C PHE A 497 17.51 4.35 10.95
N ALA A 498 17.50 3.11 11.39
CA ALA A 498 18.49 2.60 12.34
C ALA A 498 18.86 1.15 12.08
N GLU A 499 17.88 0.37 11.66
CA GLU A 499 18.00 -1.06 11.41
C GLU A 499 16.94 -1.44 10.39
N ASN A 500 17.23 -2.46 9.58
CA ASN A 500 16.27 -2.98 8.61
C ASN A 500 15.04 -3.57 9.33
N PRO A 501 13.83 -3.00 9.16
CA PRO A 501 12.61 -3.48 9.83
C PRO A 501 12.28 -4.92 9.49
N ALA A 502 12.53 -5.36 8.25
CA ALA A 502 12.27 -6.72 7.79
C ALA A 502 13.12 -7.77 8.53
N GLU A 503 14.32 -7.38 8.98
CA GLU A 503 15.21 -8.26 9.72
C GLU A 503 14.96 -8.26 11.22
N ARG A 504 14.49 -7.15 11.75
CA ARG A 504 14.45 -6.94 13.20
C ARG A 504 13.05 -6.80 13.78
N PHE A 505 12.18 -5.99 13.18
CA PHE A 505 10.90 -5.65 13.80
C PHE A 505 9.75 -6.53 13.30
N TYR A 506 9.58 -6.73 12.01
CA TYR A 506 8.47 -7.53 11.49
C TYR A 506 8.48 -8.97 11.99
N PRO A 507 9.63 -9.67 12.11
CA PRO A 507 9.66 -11.00 12.70
C PRO A 507 9.10 -11.07 14.13
N GLN A 508 9.22 -9.99 14.91
CA GLN A 508 8.69 -9.92 16.28
C GLN A 508 7.16 -9.93 16.27
N PHE A 509 6.52 -9.16 15.38
CA PHE A 509 5.06 -9.17 15.21
C PHE A 509 4.56 -10.52 14.69
N TRP A 510 5.21 -11.06 13.65
CA TRP A 510 4.84 -12.37 13.12
C TRP A 510 4.91 -13.46 14.18
N ASN A 511 5.94 -13.46 15.03
CA ASN A 511 6.09 -14.42 16.11
C ASN A 511 5.07 -14.20 17.23
N LEU A 512 4.82 -12.95 17.63
CA LEU A 512 3.83 -12.60 18.66
C LEU A 512 2.48 -13.30 18.40
N PHE A 513 1.96 -13.17 17.18
CA PHE A 513 0.65 -13.73 16.82
C PHE A 513 0.71 -15.23 16.54
N LYS A 514 1.79 -15.72 15.95
CA LYS A 514 2.00 -17.17 15.75
C LYS A 514 2.01 -17.93 17.09
N GLU A 515 2.73 -17.41 18.08
CA GLU A 515 2.83 -18.01 19.41
C GLU A 515 1.54 -17.92 20.22
N SER A 516 0.73 -16.91 19.96
CA SER A 516 -0.55 -16.69 20.62
C SER A 516 -1.72 -17.41 19.96
N ASN A 517 -1.48 -18.22 18.92
CA ASN A 517 -2.51 -18.91 18.14
C ASN A 517 -3.61 -18.00 17.57
N ILE A 518 -3.28 -16.75 17.26
CA ILE A 518 -4.16 -15.88 16.50
C ILE A 518 -3.83 -16.07 15.02
N PRO A 519 -4.78 -16.52 14.20
CA PRO A 519 -4.51 -16.70 12.77
C PRO A 519 -4.30 -15.34 12.11
N TYR A 520 -3.28 -15.26 11.28
CA TYR A 520 -3.03 -14.09 10.46
C TYR A 520 -2.49 -14.47 9.08
N ARG A 521 -2.69 -13.56 8.13
CA ARG A 521 -2.18 -13.64 6.77
C ARG A 521 -1.35 -12.41 6.46
N LEU A 522 -0.45 -12.52 5.49
CA LEU A 522 0.38 -11.41 5.03
C LEU A 522 -0.04 -11.01 3.62
N HIS A 523 0.06 -9.72 3.32
CA HIS A 523 -0.18 -9.22 1.98
C HIS A 523 0.96 -9.61 1.04
N TRP A 524 0.64 -10.24 -0.09
CA TRP A 524 1.61 -10.82 -1.01
C TRP A 524 2.52 -9.81 -1.71
N GLY A 525 2.06 -8.58 -1.91
CA GLY A 525 2.83 -7.50 -2.53
C GLY A 525 3.71 -6.72 -1.56
N LYS A 526 3.67 -7.03 -0.25
CA LYS A 526 4.44 -6.33 0.78
C LYS A 526 5.54 -7.23 1.35
N MET A 527 6.24 -6.77 2.38
CA MET A 527 7.34 -7.53 2.96
C MET A 527 6.85 -8.87 3.53
N LEU A 528 7.39 -9.96 2.98
CA LEU A 528 7.22 -11.33 3.47
C LEU A 528 8.44 -11.78 4.27
N PRO A 529 8.32 -12.87 5.07
CA PRO A 529 9.42 -13.41 5.85
C PRO A 529 10.66 -13.75 5.01
N LEU A 530 11.83 -13.31 5.46
CA LEU A 530 13.11 -13.57 4.80
C LEU A 530 13.52 -15.04 4.96
N LEU A 531 13.58 -15.79 3.86
CA LEU A 531 13.81 -17.25 3.87
C LEU A 531 15.27 -17.65 4.10
N ASN A 532 16.20 -16.72 4.13
CA ASN A 532 17.60 -16.95 4.48
C ASN A 532 17.81 -17.21 5.99
N LYS A 533 16.77 -17.00 6.82
CA LYS A 533 16.74 -17.25 8.26
C LYS A 533 15.71 -18.35 8.58
N ARG A 534 16.02 -19.18 9.59
CA ARG A 534 15.14 -20.28 10.00
C ARG A 534 13.77 -19.76 10.44
N ASP A 535 13.74 -18.70 11.26
CA ASP A 535 12.49 -18.11 11.75
C ASP A 535 11.59 -17.62 10.60
N GLY A 536 12.18 -17.07 9.55
CA GLY A 536 11.46 -16.68 8.35
C GLY A 536 10.87 -17.88 7.60
N GLN A 537 11.64 -18.99 7.50
CA GLN A 537 11.15 -20.24 6.90
C GLN A 537 9.97 -20.81 7.70
N ASP A 538 10.08 -20.86 9.05
CA ASP A 538 9.04 -21.37 9.94
C ASP A 538 7.79 -20.47 9.89
N THR A 539 7.96 -19.16 9.82
CA THR A 539 6.86 -18.20 9.69
C THR A 539 6.18 -18.34 8.33
N MET A 540 6.96 -18.46 7.24
CA MET A 540 6.36 -18.64 5.91
C MET A 540 5.63 -19.99 5.80
N ALA A 541 6.12 -21.03 6.46
CA ALA A 541 5.41 -22.32 6.57
C ALA A 541 4.08 -22.17 7.34
N TYR A 542 4.05 -21.33 8.38
CA TYR A 542 2.81 -20.98 9.08
C TYR A 542 1.85 -20.24 8.14
N ILE A 543 2.31 -19.20 7.45
CA ILE A 543 1.49 -18.38 6.53
C ILE A 543 0.86 -19.24 5.43
N ARG A 544 1.62 -20.13 4.79
CA ARG A 544 1.06 -21.04 3.77
C ARG A 544 -0.13 -21.84 4.28
N ARG A 545 -0.11 -22.27 5.54
CA ARG A 545 -1.23 -23.02 6.16
C ARG A 545 -2.47 -22.16 6.41
N GLN A 546 -2.33 -20.84 6.44
CA GLN A 546 -3.46 -19.92 6.61
C GLN A 546 -4.28 -19.71 5.33
N TYR A 547 -3.81 -20.23 4.20
CA TYR A 547 -4.52 -20.15 2.91
C TYR A 547 -5.04 -21.53 2.50
N PRO A 548 -6.32 -21.86 2.83
CA PRO A 548 -6.88 -23.20 2.59
C PRO A 548 -6.86 -23.61 1.12
N LYS A 549 -6.95 -22.63 0.21
CA LYS A 549 -6.97 -22.83 -1.25
C LYS A 549 -5.60 -22.83 -1.91
N LEU A 550 -4.51 -22.72 -1.15
CA LEU A 550 -3.16 -22.68 -1.72
C LEU A 550 -2.82 -23.93 -2.55
N ALA A 551 -3.19 -25.12 -2.06
CA ALA A 551 -2.92 -26.36 -2.80
C ALA A 551 -3.69 -26.42 -4.13
N ASP A 552 -4.98 -26.02 -4.13
CA ASP A 552 -5.81 -25.93 -5.33
C ASP A 552 -5.23 -24.90 -6.32
N PHE A 553 -4.79 -23.75 -5.80
CA PHE A 553 -4.12 -22.70 -6.59
C PHE A 553 -2.83 -23.21 -7.27
N LEU A 554 -1.98 -23.91 -6.52
CA LEU A 554 -0.73 -24.46 -7.07
C LEU A 554 -0.99 -25.53 -8.13
N ALA A 555 -2.01 -26.38 -7.94
CA ALA A 555 -2.41 -27.35 -8.95
C ALA A 555 -2.97 -26.68 -10.21
N LEU A 556 -3.74 -25.60 -10.08
CA LEU A 556 -4.22 -24.81 -11.20
C LEU A 556 -3.07 -24.11 -11.93
N ARG A 557 -2.13 -23.50 -11.18
CA ARG A 557 -0.92 -22.87 -11.74
C ARG A 557 -0.12 -23.85 -12.59
N GLU A 558 0.07 -25.09 -12.11
CA GLU A 558 0.81 -26.12 -12.87
C GLU A 558 0.15 -26.42 -14.22
N ARG A 559 -1.18 -26.39 -14.28
CA ARG A 559 -1.93 -26.62 -15.52
C ARG A 559 -1.87 -25.44 -16.48
N LEU A 560 -1.86 -24.19 -15.95
CA LEU A 560 -1.89 -22.97 -16.75
C LEU A 560 -0.49 -22.49 -17.16
N ASP A 561 0.53 -22.86 -16.39
CA ASP A 561 1.93 -22.53 -16.67
C ASP A 561 2.85 -23.75 -16.42
N PRO A 562 2.75 -24.81 -17.24
CA PRO A 562 3.55 -26.02 -17.05
C PRO A 562 5.05 -25.78 -17.28
N GLN A 563 5.42 -24.74 -18.02
CA GLN A 563 6.80 -24.35 -18.25
C GLN A 563 7.36 -23.46 -17.13
N GLN A 564 6.52 -23.01 -16.18
CA GLN A 564 6.90 -22.15 -15.05
C GLN A 564 7.51 -20.81 -15.48
N ILE A 565 7.03 -20.24 -16.60
CA ILE A 565 7.57 -18.97 -17.11
C ILE A 565 7.21 -17.76 -16.23
N PHE A 566 6.11 -17.85 -15.44
CA PHE A 566 5.71 -16.80 -14.50
C PHE A 566 6.31 -16.96 -13.10
N VAL A 567 7.03 -18.05 -12.85
CA VAL A 567 7.57 -18.38 -11.53
C VAL A 567 9.01 -17.87 -11.39
N THR A 568 9.21 -16.89 -10.52
CA THR A 568 10.54 -16.41 -10.11
C THR A 568 11.08 -17.26 -8.95
N ASP A 569 12.37 -17.13 -8.63
CA ASP A 569 12.96 -17.79 -7.46
C ASP A 569 12.28 -17.34 -6.17
N TYR A 570 11.93 -16.05 -6.07
CA TYR A 570 11.18 -15.51 -4.95
C TYR A 570 9.85 -16.26 -4.73
N TRP A 571 9.01 -16.37 -5.76
CA TRP A 571 7.74 -17.07 -5.66
C TRP A 571 7.89 -18.58 -5.48
N ARG A 572 8.91 -19.17 -6.13
CA ARG A 572 9.25 -20.59 -5.96
C ARG A 572 9.49 -20.93 -4.50
N ASP A 573 10.34 -20.14 -3.85
CA ASP A 573 10.76 -20.39 -2.48
C ASP A 573 9.62 -20.08 -1.49
N HIS A 574 8.93 -18.94 -1.64
CA HIS A 574 7.86 -18.55 -0.73
C HIS A 574 6.63 -19.47 -0.81
N LEU A 575 6.27 -19.95 -1.99
CA LEU A 575 5.13 -20.86 -2.19
C LEU A 575 5.53 -22.34 -2.24
N GLN A 576 6.82 -22.67 -2.17
CA GLN A 576 7.37 -24.03 -2.31
C GLN A 576 6.94 -24.70 -3.63
N ILE A 577 7.03 -23.98 -4.72
CA ILE A 577 6.76 -24.50 -6.06
C ILE A 577 7.93 -25.40 -6.46
N PRO A 578 7.71 -26.70 -6.74
CA PRO A 578 8.80 -27.58 -7.18
C PRO A 578 9.48 -27.06 -8.44
N ALA A 579 10.80 -27.19 -8.51
CA ALA A 579 11.50 -26.90 -9.75
C ALA A 579 11.03 -27.86 -10.85
N LYS A 580 10.98 -27.35 -12.07
CA LYS A 580 10.70 -28.20 -13.23
C LYS A 580 11.79 -29.25 -13.36
N GLY A 581 11.40 -30.51 -13.43
CA GLY A 581 12.30 -31.65 -13.61
C GLY A 581 12.97 -31.67 -15.01
#